data_13407dc98e2ee5668c27fb6122d8c430
#
_entry.id   13407dc98e2ee5668c27fb6122d8c430
#
_cell.length_a   1.000
_cell.length_b   1.000
_cell.length_c   1.000
_cell.angle_alpha   90.00
_cell.angle_beta   90.00
_cell.angle_gamma   90.00
#
_symmetry.space_group_name_H-M   'P 1'
#
loop_
_entity.id
_entity.type
_entity.pdbx_description
1 polymer ?
#
loop_
_entity_poly.entity_id
_entity_poly.type
_entity_poly.pdbx_seq_one_letter_code
_entity_poly.pdbx_strand_id
1 'polypeptide(L)'
;MGKGPGLYSDIGKRARDLLYKDYNSDQKFTLTTYSPTGVTLTSTGTKKGDLFLADVNTQLKHKNITTDIKVDTSSNLHTTVTVDEPTPGLKTILSFRVPDQRSGKLHTTVTVDEPTPGLKTILSFRVPDQRSGKLELQYLHDYAGISSSVGLTANPIVNFSGVVGNNKLALGSDVSFDTKEGALVKCNFGASFTNADLIAALTLNDKGDTLSASYYHIVSPSTNTAVGAEVTHSFSTNENTITVGTQHLLDPLTTVKARVNNFGKANALIQHEWRPKSLITVSTEVDTKSIDKSAKFGLALALKP
;
A
#
# COMPACT_ATOMS: atom_id res chain seq x y z
N MET A 1 5.21 -6.48 -17.27
CA MET A 1 3.84 -6.31 -16.76
C MET A 1 3.06 -7.54 -17.16
N GLY A 2 2.42 -8.23 -16.22
CA GLY A 2 1.61 -9.42 -16.49
C GLY A 2 0.49 -9.11 -17.48
N LYS A 3 0.18 -10.06 -18.35
CA LYS A 3 -0.86 -9.91 -19.37
C LYS A 3 -2.28 -10.12 -18.81
N GLY A 4 -2.42 -10.42 -17.53
CA GLY A 4 -3.67 -10.78 -16.88
C GLY A 4 -4.37 -9.64 -16.14
N PRO A 5 -5.56 -9.92 -15.57
CA PRO A 5 -6.41 -8.93 -14.88
C PRO A 5 -5.83 -8.42 -13.54
N GLY A 6 -4.72 -9.02 -13.05
CA GLY A 6 -4.14 -8.70 -11.75
C GLY A 6 -4.89 -9.30 -10.57
N LEU A 7 -4.67 -8.75 -9.38
CA LEU A 7 -5.36 -9.14 -8.16
C LEU A 7 -6.57 -8.22 -7.89
N TYR A 8 -7.47 -8.64 -7.00
CA TYR A 8 -8.61 -7.83 -6.57
C TYR A 8 -8.21 -6.43 -6.06
N SER A 9 -7.08 -6.33 -5.36
CA SER A 9 -6.53 -5.07 -4.86
C SER A 9 -6.15 -4.07 -5.96
N ASP A 10 -5.98 -4.52 -7.20
CA ASP A 10 -5.62 -3.67 -8.34
C ASP A 10 -6.85 -2.98 -8.97
N ILE A 11 -8.08 -3.48 -8.66
CA ILE A 11 -9.33 -2.84 -9.09
C ILE A 11 -9.42 -1.45 -8.47
N GLY A 12 -9.56 -0.41 -9.31
CA GLY A 12 -9.63 0.99 -8.90
C GLY A 12 -8.35 1.60 -8.35
N LYS A 13 -7.22 0.87 -8.33
CA LYS A 13 -5.95 1.31 -7.73
C LYS A 13 -5.41 2.61 -8.34
N ARG A 14 -5.48 2.78 -9.66
CA ARG A 14 -4.96 3.98 -10.33
C ARG A 14 -5.67 5.26 -9.87
N ALA A 15 -6.99 5.23 -9.77
CA ALA A 15 -7.77 6.36 -9.26
C ALA A 15 -7.44 6.61 -7.78
N ARG A 16 -7.40 5.56 -6.94
CA ARG A 16 -7.02 5.70 -5.53
C ARG A 16 -5.61 6.26 -5.35
N ASP A 17 -4.64 5.81 -6.14
CA ASP A 17 -3.27 6.31 -6.06
C ASP A 17 -3.18 7.80 -6.45
N LEU A 18 -3.94 8.23 -7.46
CA LEU A 18 -4.00 9.65 -7.83
C LEU A 18 -4.68 10.48 -6.72
N LEU A 19 -5.82 10.01 -6.21
CA LEU A 19 -6.66 10.77 -5.30
C LEU A 19 -6.17 10.76 -3.85
N TYR A 20 -5.49 9.70 -3.39
CA TYR A 20 -5.22 9.53 -1.96
C TYR A 20 -3.75 9.33 -1.62
N LYS A 21 -2.91 8.91 -2.57
CA LYS A 21 -1.51 8.62 -2.28
C LYS A 21 -0.67 9.89 -2.19
N ASP A 22 0.22 9.92 -1.19
CA ASP A 22 1.22 10.97 -0.92
C ASP A 22 0.66 12.29 -0.34
N TYR A 23 -0.64 12.42 -0.16
CA TYR A 23 -1.23 13.56 0.56
C TYR A 23 -1.06 13.39 2.08
N ASN A 24 0.06 13.83 2.61
CA ASN A 24 0.36 13.76 4.04
C ASN A 24 0.21 15.14 4.69
N SER A 25 -0.37 15.19 5.88
CA SER A 25 -0.42 16.40 6.71
C SER A 25 0.71 16.45 7.75
N ASP A 26 1.57 15.44 7.76
CA ASP A 26 2.65 15.26 8.73
C ASP A 26 3.96 15.84 8.19
N GLN A 27 4.88 16.18 9.09
CA GLN A 27 6.25 16.54 8.74
C GLN A 27 7.11 15.28 8.79
N LYS A 28 7.68 14.88 7.65
CA LYS A 28 8.52 13.70 7.54
C LYS A 28 9.89 14.04 6.96
N PHE A 29 10.92 13.61 7.64
CA PHE A 29 12.29 13.70 7.16
C PHE A 29 12.87 12.29 7.03
N THR A 30 13.47 11.98 5.90
CA THR A 30 14.14 10.69 5.67
C THR A 30 15.52 10.95 5.06
N LEU A 31 16.54 10.42 5.69
CA LEU A 31 17.91 10.45 5.20
C LEU A 31 18.38 9.02 4.98
N THR A 32 18.81 8.72 3.76
CA THR A 32 19.36 7.41 3.40
C THR A 32 20.79 7.59 2.92
N THR A 33 21.74 6.94 3.54
CA THR A 33 23.16 6.93 3.14
C THR A 33 23.58 5.54 2.71
N TYR A 34 24.48 5.45 1.75
CA TYR A 34 25.00 4.19 1.21
C TYR A 34 26.50 4.11 1.45
N SER A 35 26.95 2.97 1.96
CA SER A 35 28.37 2.65 2.02
C SER A 35 28.78 1.79 0.82
N PRO A 36 30.01 1.94 0.30
CA PRO A 36 30.57 1.03 -0.71
C PRO A 36 30.58 -0.43 -0.27
N THR A 37 30.54 -0.70 1.04
CA THR A 37 30.52 -2.05 1.62
C THR A 37 29.14 -2.72 1.60
N GLY A 38 28.13 -2.10 0.96
CA GLY A 38 26.77 -2.64 0.88
C GLY A 38 25.89 -2.36 2.09
N VAL A 39 26.33 -1.44 2.96
CA VAL A 39 25.52 -0.95 4.10
C VAL A 39 24.70 0.24 3.68
N THR A 40 23.40 0.20 3.95
CA THR A 40 22.48 1.33 3.78
C THR A 40 21.96 1.74 5.14
N LEU A 41 22.13 3.00 5.51
CA LEU A 41 21.57 3.58 6.72
C LEU A 41 20.43 4.52 6.35
N THR A 42 19.25 4.29 6.90
CA THR A 42 18.08 5.15 6.72
C THR A 42 17.61 5.65 8.07
N SER A 43 17.60 6.96 8.25
CA SER A 43 17.01 7.63 9.41
C SER A 43 15.74 8.33 9.00
N THR A 44 14.64 8.09 9.73
CA THR A 44 13.35 8.71 9.48
C THR A 44 12.86 9.40 10.74
N GLY A 45 12.50 10.67 10.63
CA GLY A 45 11.81 11.42 11.66
C GLY A 45 10.41 11.81 11.14
N THR A 46 9.38 11.61 11.94
CA THR A 46 8.00 12.02 11.61
C THR A 46 7.41 12.79 12.77
N LYS A 47 6.95 14.00 12.52
CA LYS A 47 6.19 14.79 13.48
C LYS A 47 4.73 14.82 13.07
N LYS A 48 3.87 14.35 13.96
CA LYS A 48 2.43 14.30 13.78
C LYS A 48 1.75 15.01 14.94
N GLY A 49 1.33 16.26 14.72
CA GLY A 49 0.92 17.14 15.81
C GLY A 49 2.05 17.32 16.82
N ASP A 50 1.80 16.97 18.09
CA ASP A 50 2.78 17.04 19.18
C ASP A 50 3.63 15.76 19.31
N LEU A 51 3.27 14.70 18.59
CA LEU A 51 3.99 13.43 18.66
C LEU A 51 5.17 13.44 17.69
N PHE A 52 6.38 13.16 18.21
CA PHE A 52 7.58 12.96 17.43
C PHE A 52 7.97 11.49 17.47
N LEU A 53 8.03 10.88 16.29
CA LEU A 53 8.47 9.51 16.08
C LEU A 53 9.72 9.53 15.22
N ALA A 54 10.75 8.82 15.63
CA ALA A 54 11.94 8.63 14.81
C ALA A 54 12.34 7.17 14.79
N ASP A 55 12.92 6.77 13.68
CA ASP A 55 13.50 5.45 13.53
C ASP A 55 14.81 5.50 12.75
N VAL A 56 15.67 4.60 13.06
CA VAL A 56 16.92 4.36 12.34
C VAL A 56 16.90 2.92 11.84
N ASN A 57 17.05 2.74 10.56
CA ASN A 57 17.14 1.44 9.90
C ASN A 57 18.53 1.28 9.26
N THR A 58 19.21 0.21 9.61
CA THR A 58 20.48 -0.19 9.00
C THR A 58 20.24 -1.45 8.19
N GLN A 59 20.48 -1.39 6.88
CA GLN A 59 20.39 -2.53 5.99
C GLN A 59 21.79 -2.95 5.54
N LEU A 60 22.10 -4.21 5.76
CA LEU A 60 23.29 -4.88 5.25
C LEU A 60 22.90 -5.84 4.14
N LYS A 61 23.48 -5.68 2.96
CA LYS A 61 23.31 -6.63 1.87
C LYS A 61 24.62 -7.33 1.57
N HIS A 62 24.63 -8.66 1.72
CA HIS A 62 25.76 -9.51 1.38
C HIS A 62 25.28 -10.71 0.56
N LYS A 63 25.69 -10.76 -0.73
CA LYS A 63 25.22 -11.78 -1.70
C LYS A 63 23.68 -11.85 -1.73
N ASN A 64 23.12 -12.99 -1.38
CA ASN A 64 21.68 -13.25 -1.32
C ASN A 64 21.06 -13.03 0.08
N ILE A 65 21.81 -12.51 1.03
CA ILE A 65 21.33 -12.22 2.39
C ILE A 65 21.21 -10.72 2.55
N THR A 66 20.06 -10.26 2.99
CA THR A 66 19.80 -8.87 3.39
C THR A 66 19.37 -8.88 4.84
N THR A 67 20.09 -8.13 5.69
CA THR A 67 19.76 -7.94 7.09
C THR A 67 19.35 -6.49 7.33
N ASP A 68 18.13 -6.29 7.82
CA ASP A 68 17.60 -4.99 8.20
C ASP A 68 17.47 -4.91 9.72
N ILE A 69 18.06 -3.90 10.34
CA ILE A 69 17.95 -3.63 11.77
C ILE A 69 17.35 -2.26 11.95
N LYS A 70 16.17 -2.20 12.53
CA LYS A 70 15.42 -0.96 12.77
C LYS A 70 15.22 -0.75 14.27
N VAL A 71 15.55 0.45 14.74
CA VAL A 71 15.30 0.91 16.10
C VAL A 71 14.39 2.13 16.03
N ASP A 72 13.33 2.15 16.82
CA ASP A 72 12.42 3.29 16.91
C ASP A 72 12.53 4.03 18.27
N THR A 73 11.93 5.22 18.35
CA THR A 73 11.88 6.04 19.58
C THR A 73 11.10 5.39 20.72
N SER A 74 10.33 4.34 20.44
CA SER A 74 9.62 3.56 21.45
C SER A 74 10.46 2.40 21.99
N SER A 75 11.77 2.42 21.75
CA SER A 75 12.73 1.38 22.15
C SER A 75 12.43 -0.01 21.58
N ASN A 76 11.66 -0.09 20.47
CA ASN A 76 11.49 -1.34 19.78
C ASN A 76 12.66 -1.60 18.84
N LEU A 77 13.24 -2.77 18.96
CA LEU A 77 14.22 -3.30 18.03
C LEU A 77 13.54 -4.27 17.06
N HIS A 78 13.61 -3.98 15.77
CA HIS A 78 13.15 -4.85 14.71
C HIS A 78 14.37 -5.32 13.92
N THR A 79 14.57 -6.61 13.82
CA THR A 79 15.60 -7.21 12.96
C THR A 79 14.92 -8.10 11.94
N THR A 80 15.19 -7.88 10.68
CA THR A 80 14.68 -8.71 9.58
C THR A 80 15.85 -9.26 8.79
N VAL A 81 15.91 -10.56 8.64
CA VAL A 81 16.89 -11.26 7.79
C VAL A 81 16.13 -11.83 6.61
N THR A 82 16.49 -11.40 5.42
CA THR A 82 15.94 -11.91 4.16
C THR A 82 17.01 -12.73 3.46
N VAL A 83 16.70 -13.96 3.11
CA VAL A 83 17.53 -14.82 2.27
C VAL A 83 16.81 -14.98 0.94
N ASP A 84 17.37 -14.39 -0.11
CA ASP A 84 16.85 -14.48 -1.47
C ASP A 84 17.43 -15.73 -2.16
N GLU A 85 16.57 -16.58 -2.68
CA GLU A 85 16.92 -17.75 -3.48
C GLU A 85 17.98 -18.68 -2.86
N PRO A 86 17.79 -19.21 -1.63
CA PRO A 86 18.62 -20.31 -1.16
C PRO A 86 18.46 -21.56 -2.06
N THR A 87 17.30 -21.69 -2.67
CA THR A 87 16.96 -22.57 -3.81
C THR A 87 16.15 -21.74 -4.81
N PRO A 88 16.20 -22.04 -6.12
CA PRO A 88 15.43 -21.29 -7.12
C PRO A 88 13.96 -21.13 -6.72
N GLY A 89 13.48 -19.88 -6.70
CA GLY A 89 12.10 -19.53 -6.35
C GLY A 89 11.78 -19.51 -4.84
N LEU A 90 12.73 -19.72 -3.93
CA LEU A 90 12.51 -19.66 -2.49
C LEU A 90 13.06 -18.36 -1.91
N LYS A 91 12.23 -17.61 -1.20
CA LYS A 91 12.62 -16.45 -0.41
C LYS A 91 12.21 -16.64 1.04
N THR A 92 13.17 -16.53 1.94
CA THR A 92 12.93 -16.67 3.39
C THR A 92 13.12 -15.33 4.08
N ILE A 93 12.14 -14.90 4.84
CA ILE A 93 12.18 -13.65 5.61
C ILE A 93 11.96 -14.01 7.08
N LEU A 94 12.95 -13.72 7.92
CA LEU A 94 12.90 -13.88 9.36
C LEU A 94 12.87 -12.50 10.01
N SER A 95 11.79 -12.14 10.69
CA SER A 95 11.65 -10.85 11.35
C SER A 95 11.56 -11.02 12.86
N PHE A 96 12.43 -10.34 13.58
CA PHE A 96 12.49 -10.28 15.03
C PHE A 96 11.99 -8.92 15.51
N ARG A 97 11.09 -8.90 16.48
CA ARG A 97 10.71 -7.69 17.20
C ARG A 97 10.92 -7.89 18.70
N VAL A 98 11.73 -7.05 19.31
CA VAL A 98 11.86 -6.94 20.75
C VAL A 98 11.19 -5.65 21.19
N PRO A 99 9.95 -5.68 21.70
CA PRO A 99 9.33 -4.54 22.33
C PRO A 99 9.88 -4.45 23.76
N ASP A 100 10.36 -3.29 24.15
CA ASP A 100 10.74 -2.90 25.50
C ASP A 100 11.10 -4.09 26.43
N GLN A 101 12.37 -4.36 26.54
CA GLN A 101 13.13 -5.22 27.46
C GLN A 101 12.54 -6.53 28.06
N ARG A 102 11.27 -6.88 27.85
CA ARG A 102 10.65 -8.01 28.57
C ARG A 102 9.96 -9.09 27.74
N SER A 103 9.73 -8.91 26.45
CA SER A 103 9.01 -9.91 25.65
C SER A 103 9.42 -9.84 24.18
N GLY A 104 10.46 -10.60 23.82
CA GLY A 104 10.85 -10.77 22.41
C GLY A 104 9.76 -11.48 21.61
N LYS A 105 9.34 -10.92 20.48
CA LYS A 105 8.44 -11.57 19.50
C LYS A 105 9.22 -11.85 18.24
N LEU A 106 9.37 -13.10 17.88
CA LEU A 106 9.93 -13.53 16.60
C LEU A 106 8.80 -13.62 15.57
N HIS A 107 8.92 -12.89 14.49
CA HIS A 107 8.05 -13.03 13.33
C HIS A 107 8.84 -13.66 12.19
N THR A 108 8.46 -14.85 11.77
CA THR A 108 9.09 -15.57 10.67
C THR A 108 8.15 -15.59 9.48
N THR A 109 8.63 -15.18 8.32
CA THR A 109 7.91 -15.28 7.06
C THR A 109 8.77 -16.03 6.06
N VAL A 110 8.24 -17.11 5.54
CA VAL A 110 8.85 -17.87 4.44
C VAL A 110 8.01 -17.63 3.19
N THR A 111 8.61 -17.11 2.16
CA THR A 111 7.98 -16.88 0.87
C THR A 111 8.62 -17.80 -0.16
N VAL A 112 7.80 -18.56 -0.86
CA VAL A 112 8.19 -19.37 -2.00
C VAL A 112 7.64 -18.67 -3.25
N ASP A 113 8.52 -18.08 -4.04
CA ASP A 113 8.16 -17.45 -5.29
C ASP A 113 8.32 -18.45 -6.44
N GLU A 114 7.27 -18.63 -7.23
CA GLU A 114 7.23 -19.39 -8.46
C GLU A 114 7.69 -20.87 -8.40
N PRO A 115 7.19 -21.71 -7.46
CA PRO A 115 7.35 -23.16 -7.61
C PRO A 115 6.69 -23.68 -8.90
N THR A 116 5.68 -22.96 -9.37
CA THR A 116 5.07 -23.02 -10.70
C THR A 116 4.88 -21.58 -11.20
N PRO A 117 4.99 -21.30 -12.50
CA PRO A 117 4.82 -19.94 -13.03
C PRO A 117 3.56 -19.25 -12.51
N GLY A 118 3.73 -18.08 -11.91
CA GLY A 118 2.64 -17.28 -11.36
C GLY A 118 2.16 -17.66 -9.95
N LEU A 119 2.70 -18.71 -9.31
CA LEU A 119 2.32 -19.10 -7.95
C LEU A 119 3.30 -18.53 -6.91
N LYS A 120 2.76 -17.86 -5.89
CA LYS A 120 3.50 -17.36 -4.75
C LYS A 120 2.87 -17.89 -3.46
N THR A 121 3.68 -18.49 -2.60
CA THR A 121 3.26 -19.00 -1.29
C THR A 121 3.99 -18.24 -0.18
N ILE A 122 3.25 -17.75 0.79
CA ILE A 122 3.79 -17.02 1.94
C ILE A 122 3.31 -17.68 3.22
N LEU A 123 4.24 -18.13 4.04
CA LEU A 123 3.97 -18.69 5.36
C LEU A 123 4.54 -17.76 6.43
N SER A 124 3.71 -17.31 7.36
CA SER A 124 4.08 -16.36 8.41
C SER A 124 3.76 -16.91 9.79
N PHE A 125 4.69 -16.76 10.74
CA PHE A 125 4.52 -17.15 12.15
C PHE A 125 5.03 -16.08 13.10
N ARG A 126 4.46 -16.01 14.31
CA ARG A 126 4.97 -15.19 15.41
C ARG A 126 5.25 -16.08 16.63
N VAL A 127 6.42 -15.98 17.21
CA VAL A 127 6.79 -16.67 18.45
C VAL A 127 6.85 -15.63 19.58
N PRO A 128 6.33 -15.88 20.77
CA PRO A 128 5.79 -17.15 21.27
C PRO A 128 4.31 -17.42 20.97
N ASP A 129 3.64 -16.56 20.21
CA ASP A 129 2.21 -16.74 19.91
C ASP A 129 2.01 -17.82 18.82
N GLN A 130 1.81 -19.05 19.26
CA GLN A 130 1.56 -20.20 18.40
C GLN A 130 0.28 -20.06 17.54
N ARG A 131 -0.61 -19.11 17.90
CA ARG A 131 -1.88 -18.87 17.21
C ARG A 131 -1.79 -17.81 16.11
N SER A 132 -0.60 -17.34 15.80
CA SER A 132 -0.37 -16.26 14.81
C SER A 132 0.03 -16.77 13.42
N GLY A 133 0.05 -18.08 13.21
CA GLY A 133 0.38 -18.66 11.91
C GLY A 133 -0.60 -18.19 10.84
N LYS A 134 -0.09 -17.82 9.67
CA LYS A 134 -0.87 -17.43 8.49
C LYS A 134 -0.23 -18.02 7.24
N LEU A 135 -1.04 -18.68 6.44
CA LEU A 135 -0.66 -19.14 5.11
C LEU A 135 -1.34 -18.28 4.07
N GLU A 136 -0.59 -17.75 3.14
CA GLU A 136 -1.08 -16.98 2.00
C GLU A 136 -0.63 -17.64 0.71
N LEU A 137 -1.55 -17.77 -0.23
CA LEU A 137 -1.34 -18.28 -1.58
C LEU A 137 -1.78 -17.22 -2.56
N GLN A 138 -0.94 -16.89 -3.52
CA GLN A 138 -1.27 -15.99 -4.63
C GLN A 138 -0.95 -16.69 -5.94
N TYR A 139 -1.90 -16.69 -6.85
CA TYR A 139 -1.75 -17.25 -8.19
C TYR A 139 -2.16 -16.21 -9.23
N LEU A 140 -1.27 -15.92 -10.16
CA LEU A 140 -1.48 -14.99 -11.24
C LEU A 140 -1.38 -15.73 -12.58
N HIS A 141 -2.43 -15.64 -13.36
CA HIS A 141 -2.56 -16.19 -14.70
C HIS A 141 -3.00 -15.11 -15.68
N ASP A 142 -2.87 -15.34 -16.96
CA ASP A 142 -3.23 -14.39 -18.02
C ASP A 142 -4.73 -14.01 -18.01
N TYR A 143 -5.59 -14.83 -17.42
CA TYR A 143 -7.04 -14.62 -17.36
C TYR A 143 -7.62 -14.65 -15.95
N ALA A 144 -6.82 -14.93 -14.94
CA ALA A 144 -7.27 -15.03 -13.56
C ALA A 144 -6.20 -14.61 -12.56
N GLY A 145 -6.61 -13.96 -11.49
CA GLY A 145 -5.79 -13.69 -10.32
C GLY A 145 -6.50 -14.21 -9.08
N ILE A 146 -5.85 -15.06 -8.31
CA ILE A 146 -6.42 -15.65 -7.08
C ILE A 146 -5.48 -15.33 -5.93
N SER A 147 -6.05 -14.90 -4.81
CA SER A 147 -5.32 -14.79 -3.55
C SER A 147 -6.16 -15.42 -2.44
N SER A 148 -5.55 -16.31 -1.68
CA SER A 148 -6.18 -16.94 -0.53
C SER A 148 -5.29 -16.81 0.68
N SER A 149 -5.86 -16.60 1.86
CA SER A 149 -5.10 -16.64 3.10
C SER A 149 -5.92 -17.25 4.21
N VAL A 150 -5.25 -18.07 5.02
CA VAL A 150 -5.85 -18.80 6.13
C VAL A 150 -5.01 -18.57 7.37
N GLY A 151 -5.64 -18.15 8.47
CA GLY A 151 -5.01 -18.13 9.79
C GLY A 151 -4.86 -19.57 10.31
N LEU A 152 -3.66 -19.93 10.75
CA LEU A 152 -3.38 -21.25 11.32
C LEU A 152 -3.70 -21.25 12.82
N THR A 153 -4.95 -20.97 13.16
CA THR A 153 -5.48 -20.91 14.53
C THR A 153 -6.60 -21.92 14.72
N ALA A 154 -7.03 -22.16 15.97
CA ALA A 154 -8.16 -23.06 16.24
C ALA A 154 -9.47 -22.60 15.56
N ASN A 155 -9.64 -21.29 15.39
CA ASN A 155 -10.76 -20.66 14.69
C ASN A 155 -10.21 -19.72 13.61
N PRO A 156 -9.86 -20.25 12.43
CA PRO A 156 -9.22 -19.45 11.40
C PRO A 156 -10.19 -18.48 10.73
N ILE A 157 -9.69 -17.28 10.41
CA ILE A 157 -10.33 -16.45 9.39
C ILE A 157 -9.75 -16.88 8.04
N VAL A 158 -10.63 -17.24 7.13
CA VAL A 158 -10.29 -17.60 5.76
C VAL A 158 -10.62 -16.42 4.86
N ASN A 159 -9.62 -15.90 4.15
CA ASN A 159 -9.81 -14.88 3.15
C ASN A 159 -9.60 -15.50 1.78
N PHE A 160 -10.48 -15.17 0.87
CA PHE A 160 -10.39 -15.58 -0.52
C PHE A 160 -10.70 -14.39 -1.41
N SER A 161 -9.82 -14.11 -2.35
CA SER A 161 -10.10 -13.14 -3.41
C SER A 161 -9.79 -13.74 -4.77
N GLY A 162 -10.66 -13.49 -5.71
CA GLY A 162 -10.51 -13.95 -7.08
C GLY A 162 -10.88 -12.86 -8.06
N VAL A 163 -10.11 -12.79 -9.15
CA VAL A 163 -10.40 -11.93 -10.30
C VAL A 163 -10.33 -12.79 -11.55
N VAL A 164 -11.30 -12.62 -12.42
CA VAL A 164 -11.32 -13.22 -13.74
C VAL A 164 -11.53 -12.15 -14.79
N GLY A 165 -10.91 -12.32 -15.93
CA GLY A 165 -11.04 -11.35 -17.01
C GLY A 165 -9.81 -11.31 -17.92
N ASN A 166 -9.66 -10.19 -18.56
CA ASN A 166 -8.53 -9.89 -19.43
C ASN A 166 -7.99 -8.48 -19.15
N ASN A 167 -7.05 -8.00 -19.96
CA ASN A 167 -6.47 -6.67 -19.80
C ASN A 167 -7.47 -5.51 -19.97
N LYS A 168 -8.67 -5.76 -20.52
CA LYS A 168 -9.70 -4.74 -20.75
C LYS A 168 -10.81 -4.79 -19.72
N LEU A 169 -11.26 -5.98 -19.35
CA LEU A 169 -12.36 -6.17 -18.40
C LEU A 169 -11.95 -7.19 -17.35
N ALA A 170 -12.05 -6.82 -16.09
CA ALA A 170 -11.82 -7.69 -14.96
C ALA A 170 -13.01 -7.62 -13.98
N LEU A 171 -13.42 -8.78 -13.50
CA LEU A 171 -14.46 -8.96 -12.49
C LEU A 171 -13.85 -9.72 -11.32
N GLY A 172 -14.08 -9.25 -10.11
CA GLY A 172 -13.49 -9.88 -8.93
C GLY A 172 -14.38 -9.85 -7.72
N SER A 173 -14.04 -10.72 -6.78
CA SER A 173 -14.64 -10.77 -5.45
C SER A 173 -13.56 -10.93 -4.38
N ASP A 174 -13.85 -10.42 -3.18
CA ASP A 174 -12.97 -10.53 -2.02
C ASP A 174 -13.82 -10.83 -0.79
N VAL A 175 -13.69 -12.03 -0.27
CA VAL A 175 -14.55 -12.60 0.77
C VAL A 175 -13.69 -13.04 1.94
N SER A 176 -14.15 -12.74 3.16
CA SER A 176 -13.54 -13.23 4.41
C SER A 176 -14.60 -13.94 5.24
N PHE A 177 -14.29 -15.14 5.68
CA PHE A 177 -15.15 -15.99 6.50
C PHE A 177 -14.50 -16.24 7.86
N ASP A 178 -15.21 -15.95 8.93
CA ASP A 178 -14.81 -16.29 10.29
C ASP A 178 -15.40 -17.66 10.66
N THR A 179 -14.54 -18.65 10.89
CA THR A 179 -14.97 -20.01 11.24
C THR A 179 -15.51 -20.11 12.66
N LYS A 180 -15.18 -19.17 13.55
CA LYS A 180 -15.69 -19.13 14.92
C LYS A 180 -17.14 -18.70 14.97
N GLU A 181 -17.46 -17.64 14.25
CA GLU A 181 -18.81 -17.07 14.22
C GLU A 181 -19.69 -17.71 13.15
N GLY A 182 -19.09 -18.49 12.23
CA GLY A 182 -19.79 -19.08 11.09
C GLY A 182 -20.36 -18.03 10.13
N ALA A 183 -19.78 -16.84 10.11
CA ALA A 183 -20.29 -15.69 9.40
C ALA A 183 -19.29 -15.10 8.41
N LEU A 184 -19.80 -14.47 7.35
CA LEU A 184 -19.00 -13.66 6.44
C LEU A 184 -18.63 -12.33 7.13
N VAL A 185 -17.35 -12.10 7.37
CA VAL A 185 -16.82 -10.84 7.92
C VAL A 185 -16.72 -9.79 6.83
N LYS A 186 -16.31 -10.18 5.64
CA LYS A 186 -16.11 -9.31 4.49
C LYS A 186 -16.71 -9.95 3.24
N CYS A 187 -17.39 -9.15 2.44
CA CYS A 187 -17.89 -9.59 1.14
C CYS A 187 -17.89 -8.37 0.22
N ASN A 188 -16.94 -8.34 -0.69
CA ASN A 188 -16.74 -7.25 -1.64
C ASN A 188 -16.75 -7.78 -3.06
N PHE A 189 -17.29 -7.00 -3.95
CA PHE A 189 -17.29 -7.27 -5.39
C PHE A 189 -16.66 -6.09 -6.11
N GLY A 190 -16.05 -6.35 -7.26
CA GLY A 190 -15.43 -5.30 -8.05
C GLY A 190 -15.41 -5.65 -9.52
N ALA A 191 -15.54 -4.61 -10.33
CA ALA A 191 -15.37 -4.66 -11.77
C ALA A 191 -14.43 -3.56 -12.20
N SER A 192 -13.57 -3.80 -13.16
CA SER A 192 -12.76 -2.77 -13.78
C SER A 192 -12.77 -2.90 -15.29
N PHE A 193 -12.81 -1.76 -15.94
CA PHE A 193 -12.69 -1.63 -17.38
C PHE A 193 -11.49 -0.75 -17.70
N THR A 194 -10.59 -1.25 -18.54
CA THR A 194 -9.38 -0.55 -18.98
C THR A 194 -9.37 -0.46 -20.50
N ASN A 195 -9.28 0.76 -21.00
CA ASN A 195 -9.16 1.02 -22.44
C ASN A 195 -8.07 2.07 -22.67
N ALA A 196 -6.91 1.64 -23.17
CA ALA A 196 -5.74 2.49 -23.40
C ALA A 196 -5.46 3.45 -22.23
N ASP A 197 -5.94 4.68 -22.32
CA ASP A 197 -5.65 5.75 -21.36
C ASP A 197 -6.73 5.91 -20.28
N LEU A 198 -7.81 5.10 -20.35
CA LEU A 198 -8.98 5.20 -19.47
C LEU A 198 -9.12 3.94 -18.62
N ILE A 199 -9.32 4.13 -17.34
CA ILE A 199 -9.66 3.06 -16.40
C ILE A 199 -10.89 3.48 -15.60
N ALA A 200 -11.92 2.68 -15.67
CA ALA A 200 -13.10 2.81 -14.82
C ALA A 200 -13.21 1.58 -13.92
N ALA A 201 -13.59 1.78 -12.67
CA ALA A 201 -13.83 0.66 -11.77
C ALA A 201 -15.07 0.93 -10.91
N LEU A 202 -15.78 -0.15 -10.63
CA LEU A 202 -16.93 -0.18 -9.74
C LEU A 202 -16.66 -1.21 -8.65
N THR A 203 -16.81 -0.82 -7.39
CA THR A 203 -16.65 -1.74 -6.26
C THR A 203 -17.83 -1.63 -5.31
N LEU A 204 -18.30 -2.77 -4.84
CA LEU A 204 -19.30 -2.90 -3.80
C LEU A 204 -18.63 -3.48 -2.58
N ASN A 205 -18.50 -2.70 -1.52
CA ASN A 205 -17.75 -3.02 -0.31
C ASN A 205 -18.69 -3.17 0.89
N ASP A 206 -18.11 -3.56 2.03
CA ASP A 206 -18.79 -3.62 3.33
C ASP A 206 -20.09 -4.44 3.29
N LYS A 207 -20.01 -5.64 2.70
CA LYS A 207 -21.17 -6.56 2.54
C LYS A 207 -22.33 -5.95 1.74
N GLY A 208 -22.02 -5.06 0.81
CA GLY A 208 -23.02 -4.39 -0.04
C GLY A 208 -23.48 -3.03 0.47
N ASP A 209 -22.93 -2.53 1.57
CA ASP A 209 -23.31 -1.21 2.11
C ASP A 209 -22.68 -0.04 1.34
N THR A 210 -21.49 -0.21 0.80
CA THR A 210 -20.76 0.88 0.17
C THR A 210 -20.51 0.60 -1.30
N LEU A 211 -21.10 1.41 -2.18
CA LEU A 211 -20.85 1.39 -3.62
C LEU A 211 -19.87 2.50 -3.98
N SER A 212 -18.74 2.16 -4.63
CA SER A 212 -17.78 3.13 -5.10
C SER A 212 -17.54 2.97 -6.60
N ALA A 213 -17.70 4.06 -7.34
CA ALA A 213 -17.36 4.16 -8.75
C ALA A 213 -16.14 5.07 -8.89
N SER A 214 -15.11 4.59 -9.56
CA SER A 214 -13.87 5.35 -9.77
C SER A 214 -13.53 5.43 -11.25
N TYR A 215 -12.96 6.55 -11.62
CA TYR A 215 -12.54 6.88 -12.97
C TYR A 215 -11.14 7.44 -12.96
N TYR A 216 -10.30 7.01 -13.89
CA TYR A 216 -8.95 7.50 -14.11
C TYR A 216 -8.70 7.63 -15.61
N HIS A 217 -8.19 8.77 -16.05
CA HIS A 217 -7.91 9.03 -17.44
C HIS A 217 -6.59 9.79 -17.61
N ILE A 218 -5.73 9.30 -18.50
CA ILE A 218 -4.49 9.97 -18.90
C ILE A 218 -4.86 10.92 -20.05
N VAL A 219 -4.92 12.21 -19.75
CA VAL A 219 -5.27 13.25 -20.71
C VAL A 219 -4.10 13.53 -21.65
N SER A 220 -2.88 13.54 -21.11
CA SER A 220 -1.66 13.74 -21.88
C SER A 220 -0.56 12.80 -21.38
N PRO A 221 -0.19 11.79 -22.17
CA PRO A 221 0.90 10.89 -21.83
C PRO A 221 2.26 11.58 -21.73
N SER A 222 2.51 12.60 -22.55
CA SER A 222 3.80 13.33 -22.60
C SER A 222 4.10 14.10 -21.33
N THR A 223 3.08 14.70 -20.71
CA THR A 223 3.18 15.45 -19.45
C THR A 223 2.67 14.65 -18.26
N ASN A 224 2.40 13.36 -18.44
CA ASN A 224 1.77 12.48 -17.44
C ASN A 224 0.57 13.15 -16.74
N THR A 225 -0.19 13.94 -17.53
CA THR A 225 -1.39 14.62 -17.03
C THR A 225 -2.52 13.61 -16.96
N ALA A 226 -3.01 13.39 -15.76
CA ALA A 226 -4.11 12.49 -15.51
C ALA A 226 -5.18 13.16 -14.64
N VAL A 227 -6.41 12.76 -14.86
CA VAL A 227 -7.56 13.15 -14.03
C VAL A 227 -8.16 11.90 -13.40
N GLY A 228 -8.65 12.05 -12.19
CA GLY A 228 -9.32 10.99 -11.45
C GLY A 228 -10.57 11.51 -10.76
N ALA A 229 -11.58 10.67 -10.69
CA ALA A 229 -12.79 10.93 -9.95
C ALA A 229 -13.22 9.67 -9.21
N GLU A 230 -13.81 9.84 -8.04
CA GLU A 230 -14.42 8.76 -7.27
C GLU A 230 -15.73 9.26 -6.67
N VAL A 231 -16.75 8.46 -6.81
CA VAL A 231 -18.06 8.65 -6.19
C VAL A 231 -18.31 7.45 -5.30
N THR A 232 -18.52 7.70 -4.02
CA THR A 232 -18.85 6.65 -3.04
C THR A 232 -20.21 6.94 -2.43
N HIS A 233 -21.08 5.95 -2.43
CA HIS A 233 -22.40 5.97 -1.80
C HIS A 233 -22.46 4.93 -0.69
N SER A 234 -22.83 5.33 0.52
CA SER A 234 -23.15 4.41 1.62
C SER A 234 -24.66 4.28 1.74
N PHE A 235 -25.17 3.05 1.62
CA PHE A 235 -26.61 2.79 1.70
C PHE A 235 -27.14 2.92 3.12
N SER A 236 -26.33 2.59 4.15
CA SER A 236 -26.75 2.67 5.55
C SER A 236 -26.87 4.11 6.06
N THR A 237 -25.93 4.99 5.66
CA THR A 237 -25.93 6.39 6.07
C THR A 237 -26.60 7.32 5.05
N ASN A 238 -26.86 6.82 3.85
CA ASN A 238 -27.37 7.57 2.68
C ASN A 238 -26.48 8.80 2.35
N GLU A 239 -25.16 8.66 2.55
CA GLU A 239 -24.19 9.71 2.28
C GLU A 239 -23.50 9.46 0.94
N ASN A 240 -23.28 10.56 0.21
CA ASN A 240 -22.51 10.56 -1.02
C ASN A 240 -21.22 11.33 -0.84
N THR A 241 -20.11 10.69 -1.14
CA THR A 241 -18.80 11.34 -1.21
C THR A 241 -18.35 11.38 -2.67
N ILE A 242 -18.09 12.58 -3.17
CA ILE A 242 -17.55 12.80 -4.51
C ILE A 242 -16.18 13.44 -4.35
N THR A 243 -15.16 12.80 -4.91
CA THR A 243 -13.79 13.31 -4.90
C THR A 243 -13.28 13.38 -6.34
N VAL A 244 -12.76 14.53 -6.74
CA VAL A 244 -12.15 14.74 -8.05
C VAL A 244 -10.74 15.23 -7.84
N GLY A 245 -9.82 14.76 -8.66
CA GLY A 245 -8.41 15.18 -8.59
C GLY A 245 -7.71 15.12 -9.93
N THR A 246 -6.56 15.77 -9.96
CA THR A 246 -5.68 15.82 -11.13
C THR A 246 -4.24 15.65 -10.71
N GLN A 247 -3.45 15.10 -11.63
CA GLN A 247 -2.00 15.04 -11.55
C GLN A 247 -1.43 15.64 -12.83
N HIS A 248 -0.37 16.43 -12.69
CA HIS A 248 0.33 17.02 -13.80
C HIS A 248 1.84 17.03 -13.56
N LEU A 249 2.62 16.67 -14.56
CA LEU A 249 4.07 16.76 -14.55
C LEU A 249 4.45 18.12 -15.15
N LEU A 250 4.84 19.07 -14.29
CA LEU A 250 5.29 20.41 -14.73
C LEU A 250 6.59 20.33 -15.53
N ASP A 251 7.51 19.52 -15.04
CA ASP A 251 8.77 19.16 -15.66
C ASP A 251 9.13 17.70 -15.29
N PRO A 252 10.14 17.08 -15.91
CA PRO A 252 10.52 15.69 -15.64
C PRO A 252 10.79 15.35 -14.16
N LEU A 253 11.07 16.38 -13.35
CA LEU A 253 11.42 16.24 -11.93
C LEU A 253 10.33 16.74 -10.98
N THR A 254 9.28 17.43 -11.50
CA THR A 254 8.25 18.07 -10.67
C THR A 254 6.86 17.57 -11.00
N THR A 255 6.23 16.93 -10.02
CA THR A 255 4.84 16.48 -10.12
C THR A 255 3.96 17.31 -9.20
N VAL A 256 2.84 17.78 -9.72
CA VAL A 256 1.79 18.45 -8.96
C VAL A 256 0.54 17.59 -8.96
N LYS A 257 -0.09 17.45 -7.79
CA LYS A 257 -1.38 16.81 -7.65
C LYS A 257 -2.33 17.72 -6.89
N ALA A 258 -3.59 17.68 -7.24
CA ALA A 258 -4.64 18.38 -6.50
C ALA A 258 -5.90 17.51 -6.47
N ARG A 259 -6.65 17.61 -5.38
CA ARG A 259 -7.97 16.99 -5.25
C ARG A 259 -8.91 17.85 -4.43
N VAL A 260 -10.19 17.67 -4.67
CA VAL A 260 -11.27 18.32 -3.92
C VAL A 260 -12.42 17.33 -3.73
N ASN A 261 -13.09 17.41 -2.60
CA ASN A 261 -14.31 16.64 -2.35
C ASN A 261 -15.53 17.56 -2.14
N ASN A 262 -16.72 16.95 -2.21
CA ASN A 262 -18.00 17.65 -2.00
C ASN A 262 -18.21 18.19 -0.59
N PHE A 263 -17.42 17.75 0.39
CA PHE A 263 -17.45 18.29 1.77
C PHE A 263 -16.66 19.59 1.89
N GLY A 264 -16.00 20.04 0.83
CA GLY A 264 -15.19 21.27 0.82
C GLY A 264 -13.73 21.04 1.22
N LYS A 265 -13.26 19.81 1.36
CA LYS A 265 -11.84 19.56 1.61
C LYS A 265 -11.07 19.58 0.29
N ALA A 266 -10.13 20.52 0.19
CA ALA A 266 -9.20 20.64 -0.92
C ALA A 266 -7.79 20.28 -0.46
N ASN A 267 -7.10 19.46 -1.25
CA ASN A 267 -5.71 19.09 -1.01
C ASN A 267 -4.89 19.40 -2.25
N ALA A 268 -3.69 19.92 -2.04
CA ALA A 268 -2.70 20.12 -3.08
C ALA A 268 -1.37 19.52 -2.63
N LEU A 269 -0.58 19.05 -3.60
CA LEU A 269 0.70 18.42 -3.36
C LEU A 269 1.65 18.81 -4.50
N ILE A 270 2.87 19.19 -4.13
CA ILE A 270 3.99 19.40 -5.06
C ILE A 270 5.11 18.46 -4.62
N GLN A 271 5.58 17.65 -5.54
CA GLN A 271 6.72 16.76 -5.34
C GLN A 271 7.80 17.12 -6.34
N HIS A 272 8.98 17.44 -5.85
CA HIS A 272 10.12 17.83 -6.67
C HIS A 272 11.33 16.94 -6.36
N GLU A 273 11.94 16.37 -7.39
CA GLU A 273 13.20 15.64 -7.31
C GLU A 273 14.34 16.62 -7.59
N TRP A 274 14.96 17.16 -6.54
CA TRP A 274 16.03 18.17 -6.67
C TRP A 274 17.41 17.56 -6.93
N ARG A 275 17.58 16.28 -6.62
CA ARG A 275 18.74 15.42 -7.00
C ARG A 275 18.22 14.00 -7.28
N PRO A 276 18.95 13.20 -8.06
CA PRO A 276 18.56 11.81 -8.31
C PRO A 276 18.23 11.07 -7.00
N LYS A 277 17.00 10.55 -6.93
CA LYS A 277 16.42 9.83 -5.76
C LYS A 277 16.22 10.70 -4.50
N SER A 278 16.40 12.01 -4.56
CA SER A 278 16.13 12.93 -3.43
C SER A 278 14.90 13.76 -3.73
N LEU A 279 13.86 13.61 -2.92
CA LEU A 279 12.54 14.17 -3.14
C LEU A 279 12.15 15.14 -2.03
N ILE A 280 11.58 16.26 -2.44
CA ILE A 280 10.87 17.19 -1.56
C ILE A 280 9.39 17.10 -1.91
N THR A 281 8.54 16.84 -0.93
CA THR A 281 7.09 16.82 -1.09
C THR A 281 6.49 17.83 -0.14
N VAL A 282 5.76 18.78 -0.67
CA VAL A 282 4.96 19.74 0.09
C VAL A 282 3.50 19.44 -0.18
N SER A 283 2.71 19.26 0.86
CA SER A 283 1.28 19.02 0.75
C SER A 283 0.50 19.95 1.66
N THR A 284 -0.68 20.30 1.24
CA THR A 284 -1.60 21.13 2.02
C THR A 284 -3.01 20.54 1.96
N GLU A 285 -3.72 20.63 3.07
CA GLU A 285 -5.15 20.32 3.17
C GLU A 285 -5.86 21.54 3.74
N VAL A 286 -6.88 22.02 3.05
CA VAL A 286 -7.68 23.17 3.44
C VAL A 286 -9.15 22.75 3.41
N ASP A 287 -9.89 23.10 4.45
CA ASP A 287 -11.34 23.05 4.44
C ASP A 287 -11.88 24.37 3.92
N THR A 288 -12.44 24.37 2.71
CA THR A 288 -12.95 25.56 2.05
C THR A 288 -14.16 26.17 2.74
N LYS A 289 -14.82 25.40 3.64
CA LYS A 289 -15.95 25.88 4.44
C LYS A 289 -15.51 26.54 5.76
N SER A 290 -14.25 26.34 6.16
CA SER A 290 -13.69 26.82 7.43
C SER A 290 -12.21 27.18 7.29
N ILE A 291 -11.88 28.07 6.36
CA ILE A 291 -10.50 28.42 5.96
C ILE A 291 -9.65 28.85 7.16
N ASP A 292 -10.23 29.57 8.10
CA ASP A 292 -9.51 30.12 9.25
C ASP A 292 -9.14 29.10 10.33
N LYS A 293 -9.68 27.89 10.30
CA LYS A 293 -9.58 26.94 11.43
C LYS A 293 -8.78 25.67 11.15
N SER A 294 -8.45 25.33 9.91
CA SER A 294 -8.02 23.95 9.65
C SER A 294 -7.03 23.76 8.49
N ALA A 295 -6.26 24.77 8.11
CA ALA A 295 -5.19 24.54 7.13
C ALA A 295 -4.12 23.61 7.75
N LYS A 296 -3.91 22.44 7.14
CA LYS A 296 -2.84 21.50 7.51
C LYS A 296 -1.79 21.52 6.45
N PHE A 297 -0.53 21.57 6.89
CA PHE A 297 0.64 21.54 6.00
C PHE A 297 1.46 20.29 6.32
N GLY A 298 1.78 19.56 5.28
CA GLY A 298 2.71 18.44 5.32
C GLY A 298 3.98 18.77 4.55
N LEU A 299 5.11 18.36 5.10
CA LEU A 299 6.41 18.45 4.44
C LEU A 299 7.09 17.09 4.55
N ALA A 300 7.44 16.50 3.41
CA ALA A 300 8.27 15.31 3.40
C ALA A 300 9.55 15.59 2.61
N LEU A 301 10.68 15.31 3.25
CA LEU A 301 12.01 15.42 2.67
C LEU A 301 12.68 14.06 2.70
N ALA A 302 12.98 13.51 1.53
CA ALA A 302 13.74 12.29 1.38
C ALA A 302 15.08 12.59 0.71
N LEU A 303 16.16 12.39 1.43
CA LEU A 303 17.53 12.61 0.95
C LEU A 303 18.21 11.27 0.71
N LYS A 304 18.77 11.11 -0.49
CA LYS A 304 19.60 9.95 -0.88
C LYS A 304 20.85 10.49 -1.57
N PRO A 305 21.89 10.80 -0.82
CA PRO A 305 23.15 11.27 -1.39
C PRO A 305 23.86 10.20 -2.22
#